data_a35bdb259a15723f1b4c894326f8017c
#
_entry.id   a35bdb259a15723f1b4c894326f8017c
#
_cell.length_a   1.000
_cell.length_b   1.000
_cell.length_c   1.000
_cell.angle_alpha   90.00
_cell.angle_beta   90.00
_cell.angle_gamma   90.00
#
_symmetry.space_group_name_H-M   'P 1'
#
loop_
_entity.id
_entity.type
_entity.pdbx_description
1 polymer ?
#
loop_
_entity_poly.entity_id
_entity_poly.type
_entity_poly.pdbx_seq_one_letter_code
_entity_poly.pdbx_strand_id
1 'polypeptide(L)'
;VHTTQFAIREPKHGLFRPVLRLVAEALDQHEAKSRNIPVRIAGICGHTAQATAEATMARELGYHAGLLSLAALDKADDDALLAHSRAVAEVLPILGFYLQPAVGGRVLTYRFWRRFVEIDRVIAIKIAPFNRYHTLDVVRAVAESGRDDIALYAGNDDQIVLDLLTAFRFQVGGRLVERRIVGGLLGQWAVWTHRAVELLEQCHALANTGRAIPADMLRLAAEITDANAAIFDAANGFAGCIPGIHEVLRRQGLLAGTWCLDLHVRLSPGQADEIDRVCRAYPHLTDDDFVASLR
;
A
#
# COMPACT_ATOMS: atom_id res chain seq x y z
N VAL A 1 -1.29 -8.83 5.51
CA VAL A 1 -1.44 -9.80 4.43
C VAL A 1 -1.51 -9.07 3.11
N HIS A 2 -0.68 -9.46 2.19
CA HIS A 2 -0.37 -8.68 1.00
C HIS A 2 -1.27 -9.01 -0.19
N THR A 3 -1.88 -8.01 -0.82
CA THR A 3 -2.78 -8.21 -1.97
C THR A 3 -2.07 -8.53 -3.28
N THR A 4 -0.76 -8.28 -3.38
CA THR A 4 0.05 -8.60 -4.56
C THR A 4 0.75 -9.96 -4.47
N GLN A 5 0.78 -10.58 -3.30
CA GLN A 5 1.28 -11.94 -3.09
C GLN A 5 0.12 -12.94 -3.07
N PHE A 6 -0.34 -13.30 -4.24
CA PHE A 6 -1.51 -14.17 -4.38
C PHE A 6 -1.24 -15.64 -4.07
N ALA A 7 0.01 -16.08 -4.13
CA ALA A 7 0.40 -17.49 -3.98
C ALA A 7 -0.06 -18.14 -2.65
N ILE A 8 -0.21 -17.37 -1.57
CA ILE A 8 -0.75 -17.89 -0.29
C ILE A 8 -2.16 -18.47 -0.42
N ARG A 9 -2.90 -18.12 -1.49
CA ARG A 9 -4.27 -18.58 -1.78
C ARG A 9 -4.32 -19.85 -2.61
N GLU A 10 -3.18 -20.24 -3.21
CA GLU A 10 -3.15 -21.46 -4.01
C GLU A 10 -3.47 -22.68 -3.13
N PRO A 11 -4.38 -23.59 -3.57
CA PRO A 11 -4.80 -24.73 -2.79
C PRO A 11 -3.65 -25.62 -2.30
N LYS A 12 -2.58 -25.72 -3.12
CA LYS A 12 -1.38 -26.48 -2.76
C LYS A 12 -0.64 -25.92 -1.53
N HIS A 13 -0.81 -24.62 -1.24
CA HIS A 13 -0.21 -23.97 -0.07
C HIS A 13 -1.19 -23.83 1.08
N GLY A 14 -2.45 -23.46 0.80
CA GLY A 14 -3.51 -23.31 1.79
C GLY A 14 -3.20 -22.30 2.91
N LEU A 15 -2.38 -21.28 2.63
CA LEU A 15 -1.80 -20.40 3.65
C LEU A 15 -2.62 -19.16 3.96
N PHE A 16 -3.67 -18.87 3.22
CA PHE A 16 -4.41 -17.62 3.41
C PHE A 16 -4.97 -17.49 4.85
N ARG A 17 -5.76 -18.47 5.29
CA ARG A 17 -6.31 -18.47 6.65
C ARG A 17 -5.24 -18.57 7.75
N PRO A 18 -4.24 -19.48 7.67
CA PRO A 18 -3.15 -19.54 8.64
C PRO A 18 -2.39 -18.23 8.81
N VAL A 19 -2.05 -17.54 7.70
CA VAL A 19 -1.35 -16.24 7.75
C VAL A 19 -2.21 -15.15 8.39
N LEU A 20 -3.49 -15.05 8.02
CA LEU A 20 -4.41 -14.09 8.64
C LEU A 20 -4.53 -14.32 10.15
N ARG A 21 -4.65 -15.58 10.57
CA ARG A 21 -4.73 -15.94 11.99
C ARG A 21 -3.45 -15.57 12.73
N LEU A 22 -2.30 -15.95 12.21
CA LEU A 22 -1.00 -15.65 12.82
C LEU A 22 -0.81 -14.14 13.02
N VAL A 23 -1.15 -13.34 12.00
CA VAL A 23 -1.06 -11.88 12.09
C VAL A 23 -2.04 -11.32 13.11
N ALA A 24 -3.28 -11.82 13.16
CA ALA A 24 -4.27 -11.39 14.16
C ALA A 24 -3.78 -11.69 15.58
N GLU A 25 -3.28 -12.91 15.84
CA GLU A 25 -2.72 -13.31 17.14
C GLU A 25 -1.51 -12.45 17.55
N ALA A 26 -0.62 -12.12 16.60
CA ALA A 26 0.52 -11.25 16.87
C ALA A 26 0.07 -9.81 17.20
N LEU A 27 -0.94 -9.30 16.52
CA LEU A 27 -1.52 -7.99 16.80
C LEU A 27 -2.24 -7.97 18.16
N ASP A 28 -3.00 -9.02 18.51
CA ASP A 28 -3.63 -9.16 19.84
C ASP A 28 -2.58 -9.11 20.97
N GLN A 29 -1.45 -9.80 20.79
CA GLN A 29 -0.35 -9.78 21.76
C GLN A 29 0.31 -8.40 21.87
N HIS A 30 0.41 -7.67 20.77
CA HIS A 30 0.94 -6.30 20.77
C HIS A 30 -0.04 -5.34 21.46
N GLU A 31 -1.32 -5.39 21.13
CA GLU A 31 -2.38 -4.55 21.72
C GLU A 31 -2.49 -4.74 23.24
N ALA A 32 -2.31 -5.97 23.73
CA ALA A 32 -2.30 -6.26 25.17
C ALA A 32 -1.17 -5.54 25.94
N LYS A 33 -0.09 -5.13 25.23
CA LYS A 33 1.10 -4.48 25.79
C LYS A 33 1.24 -3.01 25.42
N SER A 34 0.49 -2.54 24.45
CA SER A 34 0.57 -1.20 23.87
C SER A 34 -0.74 -0.46 23.97
N ARG A 35 -0.67 0.87 24.09
CA ARG A 35 -1.87 1.73 23.97
C ARG A 35 -2.24 2.01 22.52
N ASN A 36 -1.37 1.67 21.58
CA ASN A 36 -1.62 1.81 20.14
C ASN A 36 -2.32 0.57 19.60
N ILE A 37 -3.54 0.76 19.12
CA ILE A 37 -4.35 -0.28 18.48
C ILE A 37 -4.23 -0.07 16.96
N PRO A 38 -3.51 -0.92 16.23
CA PRO A 38 -3.37 -0.78 14.78
C PRO A 38 -4.67 -1.14 14.07
N VAL A 39 -4.97 -0.45 12.98
CA VAL A 39 -6.07 -0.84 12.08
C VAL A 39 -5.66 -2.11 11.32
N ARG A 40 -6.44 -3.18 11.46
CA ARG A 40 -6.17 -4.47 10.83
C ARG A 40 -6.84 -4.53 9.46
N ILE A 41 -6.03 -4.60 8.41
CA ILE A 41 -6.50 -4.63 7.02
C ILE A 41 -6.08 -5.94 6.37
N ALA A 42 -7.05 -6.73 5.90
CA ALA A 42 -6.78 -7.94 5.13
C ALA A 42 -6.76 -7.65 3.63
N GLY A 43 -5.87 -8.27 2.88
CA GLY A 43 -5.96 -8.29 1.43
C GLY A 43 -7.10 -9.19 0.97
N ILE A 44 -7.98 -8.69 0.11
CA ILE A 44 -9.12 -9.41 -0.46
C ILE A 44 -8.98 -9.44 -1.97
N CYS A 45 -9.14 -10.60 -2.59
CA CYS A 45 -9.05 -10.73 -4.04
C CYS A 45 -9.90 -11.87 -4.60
N GLY A 46 -9.84 -12.05 -5.91
CA GLY A 46 -10.59 -13.08 -6.63
C GLY A 46 -11.94 -12.60 -7.16
N HIS A 47 -12.68 -13.50 -7.78
CA HIS A 47 -14.07 -13.24 -8.19
C HIS A 47 -14.99 -13.07 -6.97
N THR A 48 -16.19 -12.55 -7.17
CA THR A 48 -17.08 -12.12 -6.09
C THR A 48 -17.30 -13.18 -5.02
N ALA A 49 -17.53 -14.43 -5.38
CA ALA A 49 -17.72 -15.52 -4.42
C ALA A 49 -16.48 -15.74 -3.54
N GLN A 50 -15.28 -15.72 -4.12
CA GLN A 50 -14.03 -15.83 -3.38
C GLN A 50 -13.79 -14.60 -2.51
N ALA A 51 -13.95 -13.41 -3.07
CA ALA A 51 -13.71 -12.16 -2.35
C ALA A 51 -14.63 -11.99 -1.13
N THR A 52 -15.91 -12.36 -1.25
CA THR A 52 -16.86 -12.34 -0.12
C THR A 52 -16.53 -13.40 0.93
N ALA A 53 -16.07 -14.59 0.51
CA ALA A 53 -15.59 -15.63 1.45
C ALA A 53 -14.31 -15.17 2.19
N GLU A 54 -13.35 -14.56 1.51
CA GLU A 54 -12.15 -13.99 2.12
C GLU A 54 -12.50 -12.84 3.10
N ALA A 55 -13.43 -11.96 2.73
CA ALA A 55 -13.90 -10.88 3.59
C ALA A 55 -14.62 -11.41 4.84
N THR A 56 -15.43 -12.48 4.71
CA THR A 56 -16.08 -13.14 5.84
C THR A 56 -15.05 -13.72 6.79
N MET A 57 -14.07 -14.44 6.27
CA MET A 57 -12.97 -15.01 7.06
C MET A 57 -12.16 -13.93 7.77
N ALA A 58 -11.83 -12.83 7.08
CA ALA A 58 -11.12 -11.70 7.69
C ALA A 58 -11.92 -11.08 8.83
N ARG A 59 -13.23 -10.85 8.63
CA ARG A 59 -14.14 -10.35 9.69
C ARG A 59 -14.18 -11.28 10.91
N GLU A 60 -14.30 -12.58 10.70
CA GLU A 60 -14.29 -13.58 11.78
C GLU A 60 -12.98 -13.61 12.57
N LEU A 61 -11.86 -13.25 11.94
CA LEU A 61 -10.54 -13.14 12.56
C LEU A 61 -10.25 -11.74 13.15
N GLY A 62 -11.26 -10.87 13.22
CA GLY A 62 -11.14 -9.55 13.85
C GLY A 62 -10.45 -8.49 13.00
N TYR A 63 -10.41 -8.65 11.68
CA TYR A 63 -9.95 -7.58 10.77
C TYR A 63 -11.03 -6.51 10.62
N HIS A 64 -10.60 -5.25 10.58
CA HIS A 64 -11.46 -4.08 10.52
C HIS A 64 -11.90 -3.73 9.11
N ALA A 65 -11.04 -4.02 8.11
CA ALA A 65 -11.30 -3.69 6.71
C ALA A 65 -10.60 -4.64 5.74
N GLY A 66 -11.06 -4.63 4.49
CA GLY A 66 -10.45 -5.36 3.38
C GLY A 66 -9.85 -4.43 2.32
N LEU A 67 -8.58 -4.61 1.96
CA LEU A 67 -7.98 -3.96 0.80
C LEU A 67 -8.36 -4.78 -0.44
N LEU A 68 -9.31 -4.27 -1.23
CA LEU A 68 -9.95 -4.98 -2.33
C LEU A 68 -9.16 -4.84 -3.63
N SER A 69 -8.61 -5.94 -4.12
CA SER A 69 -7.99 -6.01 -5.44
C SER A 69 -9.00 -6.40 -6.51
N LEU A 70 -9.05 -5.64 -7.60
CA LEU A 70 -9.89 -5.90 -8.78
C LEU A 70 -9.15 -6.67 -9.88
N ALA A 71 -7.94 -7.15 -9.63
CA ALA A 71 -7.07 -7.80 -10.62
C ALA A 71 -7.72 -9.05 -11.28
N ALA A 72 -8.52 -9.81 -10.53
CA ALA A 72 -9.21 -10.99 -11.06
C ALA A 72 -10.35 -10.67 -12.04
N LEU A 73 -10.74 -9.40 -12.13
CA LEU A 73 -11.84 -8.89 -12.95
C LEU A 73 -11.33 -8.02 -14.10
N ASP A 74 -10.23 -8.41 -14.72
CA ASP A 74 -9.50 -7.65 -15.74
C ASP A 74 -10.36 -7.26 -16.95
N LYS A 75 -11.32 -8.11 -17.32
CA LYS A 75 -12.25 -7.92 -18.47
C LYS A 75 -13.61 -7.35 -18.08
N ALA A 76 -13.88 -7.14 -16.80
CA ALA A 76 -15.16 -6.62 -16.34
C ALA A 76 -15.31 -5.13 -16.67
N ASP A 77 -16.53 -4.70 -16.96
CA ASP A 77 -16.87 -3.29 -17.07
C ASP A 77 -17.03 -2.61 -15.70
N ASP A 78 -17.20 -1.30 -15.70
CA ASP A 78 -17.34 -0.52 -14.46
C ASP A 78 -18.55 -0.98 -13.63
N ASP A 79 -19.66 -1.36 -14.25
CA ASP A 79 -20.87 -1.80 -13.53
C ASP A 79 -20.63 -3.12 -12.78
N ALA A 80 -19.98 -4.07 -13.42
CA ALA A 80 -19.61 -5.34 -12.81
C ALA A 80 -18.59 -5.14 -11.68
N LEU A 81 -17.58 -4.26 -11.86
CA LEU A 81 -16.62 -3.92 -10.82
C LEU A 81 -17.27 -3.27 -9.59
N LEU A 82 -18.23 -2.37 -9.82
CA LEU A 82 -18.96 -1.71 -8.74
C LEU A 82 -19.91 -2.67 -8.04
N ALA A 83 -20.59 -3.56 -8.76
CA ALA A 83 -21.42 -4.61 -8.17
C ALA A 83 -20.59 -5.56 -7.28
N HIS A 84 -19.42 -5.98 -7.78
CA HIS A 84 -18.44 -6.76 -7.01
C HIS A 84 -18.01 -6.03 -5.73
N SER A 85 -17.64 -4.75 -5.86
CA SER A 85 -17.17 -3.96 -4.72
C SER A 85 -18.26 -3.78 -3.66
N ARG A 86 -19.52 -3.55 -4.06
CA ARG A 86 -20.66 -3.50 -3.14
C ARG A 86 -20.86 -4.82 -2.41
N ALA A 87 -20.84 -5.94 -3.13
CA ALA A 87 -21.02 -7.26 -2.51
C ALA A 87 -19.97 -7.56 -1.43
N VAL A 88 -18.70 -7.16 -1.64
CA VAL A 88 -17.65 -7.32 -0.63
C VAL A 88 -17.85 -6.32 0.51
N ALA A 89 -18.21 -5.07 0.21
CA ALA A 89 -18.47 -4.03 1.21
C ALA A 89 -19.62 -4.40 2.17
N GLU A 90 -20.64 -5.13 1.73
CA GLU A 90 -21.69 -5.66 2.61
C GLU A 90 -21.15 -6.57 3.71
N VAL A 91 -20.05 -7.26 3.46
CA VAL A 91 -19.42 -8.19 4.42
C VAL A 91 -18.47 -7.47 5.36
N LEU A 92 -17.59 -6.62 4.83
CA LEU A 92 -16.52 -5.95 5.57
C LEU A 92 -16.26 -4.57 4.93
N PRO A 93 -16.03 -3.49 5.71
CA PRO A 93 -15.59 -2.22 5.12
C PRO A 93 -14.41 -2.41 4.21
N ILE A 94 -14.36 -1.68 3.09
CA ILE A 94 -13.32 -1.86 2.09
C ILE A 94 -12.47 -0.60 1.89
N LEU A 95 -11.18 -0.86 1.58
CA LEU A 95 -10.30 0.09 0.94
C LEU A 95 -10.25 -0.24 -0.56
N GLY A 96 -10.49 0.75 -1.42
CA GLY A 96 -10.23 0.62 -2.84
C GLY A 96 -8.73 0.46 -3.10
N PHE A 97 -8.37 -0.31 -4.12
CA PHE A 97 -6.98 -0.48 -4.50
C PHE A 97 -6.77 -0.18 -5.98
N TYR A 98 -6.17 0.97 -6.27
CA TYR A 98 -5.72 1.29 -7.61
C TYR A 98 -4.32 0.68 -7.82
N LEU A 99 -4.26 -0.53 -8.30
CA LEU A 99 -3.01 -1.23 -8.61
C LEU A 99 -2.58 -0.93 -10.06
N GLN A 100 -1.30 -0.64 -10.27
CA GLN A 100 -0.74 -0.40 -11.59
C GLN A 100 -0.82 -1.64 -12.51
N PRO A 101 -0.99 -1.47 -13.84
CA PRO A 101 -1.08 -2.59 -14.77
C PRO A 101 0.17 -3.47 -14.82
N ALA A 102 1.38 -2.91 -14.61
CA ALA A 102 2.64 -3.66 -14.66
C ALA A 102 2.73 -4.82 -13.67
N VAL A 103 1.94 -4.79 -12.58
CA VAL A 103 1.91 -5.83 -11.55
C VAL A 103 0.53 -6.47 -11.41
N GLY A 104 -0.21 -6.56 -12.50
CA GLY A 104 -1.51 -7.24 -12.55
C GLY A 104 -2.71 -6.37 -12.20
N GLY A 105 -2.56 -5.06 -12.12
CA GLY A 105 -3.67 -4.11 -11.99
C GLY A 105 -4.32 -3.77 -13.33
N ARG A 106 -5.19 -2.79 -13.30
CA ARG A 106 -5.86 -2.26 -14.50
C ARG A 106 -6.06 -0.75 -14.41
N VAL A 107 -6.23 -0.10 -15.55
CA VAL A 107 -6.60 1.32 -15.59
C VAL A 107 -8.07 1.47 -15.15
N LEU A 108 -8.27 2.31 -14.13
CA LEU A 108 -9.57 2.69 -13.61
C LEU A 108 -9.77 4.19 -13.82
N THR A 109 -10.86 4.54 -14.50
CA THR A 109 -11.12 5.92 -14.91
C THR A 109 -11.64 6.77 -13.75
N TYR A 110 -11.56 8.10 -13.88
CA TYR A 110 -12.24 9.04 -12.98
C TYR A 110 -13.72 8.66 -12.79
N ARG A 111 -14.45 8.28 -13.87
CA ARG A 111 -15.85 7.87 -13.81
C ARG A 111 -16.08 6.67 -12.91
N PHE A 112 -15.20 5.67 -12.97
CA PHE A 112 -15.24 4.54 -12.04
C PHE A 112 -15.09 5.02 -10.59
N TRP A 113 -14.07 5.82 -10.29
CA TRP A 113 -13.80 6.28 -8.93
C TRP A 113 -14.94 7.16 -8.37
N ARG A 114 -15.54 8.03 -9.21
CA ARG A 114 -16.72 8.83 -8.79
C ARG A 114 -17.88 7.96 -8.31
N ARG A 115 -18.11 6.82 -8.96
CA ARG A 115 -19.17 5.86 -8.58
C ARG A 115 -18.73 4.94 -7.43
N PHE A 116 -17.45 4.62 -7.36
CA PHE A 116 -16.89 3.76 -6.30
C PHE A 116 -17.01 4.42 -4.91
N VAL A 117 -16.73 5.72 -4.81
CA VAL A 117 -16.83 6.47 -3.54
C VAL A 117 -18.27 6.67 -3.05
N GLU A 118 -19.27 6.35 -3.87
CA GLU A 118 -20.69 6.34 -3.47
C GLU A 118 -21.07 5.07 -2.69
N ILE A 119 -20.20 4.08 -2.60
CA ILE A 119 -20.43 2.89 -1.78
C ILE A 119 -20.21 3.25 -0.30
N ASP A 120 -21.24 3.16 0.52
CA ASP A 120 -21.25 3.65 1.91
C ASP A 120 -20.08 3.12 2.75
N ARG A 121 -19.72 1.85 2.57
CA ARG A 121 -18.68 1.19 3.36
C ARG A 121 -17.28 1.23 2.71
N VAL A 122 -17.07 2.11 1.75
CA VAL A 122 -15.72 2.51 1.32
C VAL A 122 -15.18 3.50 2.33
N ILE A 123 -14.10 3.14 3.02
CA ILE A 123 -13.48 3.94 4.08
C ILE A 123 -12.15 4.56 3.68
N ALA A 124 -11.51 4.03 2.66
CA ALA A 124 -10.24 4.55 2.15
C ALA A 124 -9.97 4.10 0.72
N ILE A 125 -8.95 4.69 0.09
CA ILE A 125 -8.42 4.26 -1.20
C ILE A 125 -6.89 4.25 -1.13
N LYS A 126 -6.28 3.10 -1.48
CA LYS A 126 -4.86 2.98 -1.78
C LYS A 126 -4.61 3.33 -3.24
N ILE A 127 -3.82 4.38 -3.49
CA ILE A 127 -3.54 4.94 -4.80
C ILE A 127 -2.13 4.53 -5.22
N ALA A 128 -2.03 3.56 -6.14
CA ALA A 128 -0.77 3.00 -6.62
C ALA A 128 -0.75 2.78 -8.15
N PRO A 129 -1.23 3.74 -8.98
CA PRO A 129 -1.18 3.61 -10.44
C PRO A 129 0.19 3.92 -11.03
N PHE A 130 1.14 4.48 -10.29
CA PHE A 130 2.44 5.00 -10.78
C PHE A 130 2.26 5.97 -11.96
N ASN A 131 1.19 6.75 -11.91
CA ASN A 131 0.81 7.74 -12.92
C ASN A 131 0.10 8.90 -12.25
N ARG A 132 0.67 10.11 -12.41
CA ARG A 132 0.16 11.33 -11.74
C ARG A 132 -1.24 11.71 -12.20
N TYR A 133 -1.58 11.51 -13.47
CA TYR A 133 -2.92 11.79 -13.98
C TYR A 133 -3.96 10.88 -13.33
N HIS A 134 -3.67 9.58 -13.23
CA HIS A 134 -4.55 8.63 -12.57
C HIS A 134 -4.65 8.88 -11.05
N THR A 135 -3.56 9.29 -10.40
CA THR A 135 -3.58 9.73 -9.00
C THR A 135 -4.55 10.90 -8.81
N LEU A 136 -4.44 11.94 -9.68
CA LEU A 136 -5.33 13.10 -9.64
C LEU A 136 -6.79 12.73 -9.88
N ASP A 137 -7.09 11.78 -10.76
CA ASP A 137 -8.45 11.31 -11.01
C ASP A 137 -9.10 10.74 -9.74
N VAL A 138 -8.37 9.96 -8.96
CA VAL A 138 -8.86 9.42 -7.68
C VAL A 138 -9.11 10.54 -6.67
N VAL A 139 -8.11 11.40 -6.46
CA VAL A 139 -8.21 12.48 -5.46
C VAL A 139 -9.35 13.44 -5.80
N ARG A 140 -9.52 13.78 -7.09
CA ARG A 140 -10.61 14.60 -7.58
C ARG A 140 -11.96 13.92 -7.37
N ALA A 141 -12.07 12.63 -7.66
CA ALA A 141 -13.30 11.87 -7.45
C ALA A 141 -13.77 11.92 -5.99
N VAL A 142 -12.85 11.78 -5.04
CA VAL A 142 -13.15 11.93 -3.61
C VAL A 142 -13.49 13.38 -3.25
N ALA A 143 -12.74 14.36 -3.76
CA ALA A 143 -13.04 15.77 -3.50
C ALA A 143 -14.45 16.17 -3.95
N GLU A 144 -14.86 15.72 -5.13
CA GLU A 144 -16.16 16.04 -5.72
C GLU A 144 -17.33 15.20 -5.15
N SER A 145 -17.05 14.15 -4.39
CA SER A 145 -18.10 13.30 -3.78
C SER A 145 -18.71 13.90 -2.52
N GLY A 146 -18.01 14.82 -1.85
CA GLY A 146 -18.39 15.31 -0.53
C GLY A 146 -18.14 14.31 0.61
N ARG A 147 -17.47 13.16 0.33
CA ARG A 147 -17.11 12.13 1.29
C ARG A 147 -15.79 12.50 1.97
N ASP A 148 -15.89 13.26 3.07
CA ASP A 148 -14.73 13.70 3.85
C ASP A 148 -14.16 12.58 4.73
N ASP A 149 -14.92 11.53 4.92
CA ASP A 149 -14.60 10.33 5.70
C ASP A 149 -13.71 9.32 4.95
N ILE A 150 -13.52 9.45 3.64
CA ILE A 150 -12.66 8.55 2.85
C ILE A 150 -11.20 9.00 2.96
N ALA A 151 -10.38 8.17 3.61
CA ALA A 151 -8.94 8.39 3.70
C ALA A 151 -8.22 8.00 2.40
N LEU A 152 -7.21 8.79 2.01
CA LEU A 152 -6.39 8.52 0.83
C LEU A 152 -4.98 8.09 1.26
N TYR A 153 -4.51 6.95 0.76
CA TYR A 153 -3.18 6.42 1.00
C TYR A 153 -2.38 6.29 -0.29
N ALA A 154 -1.13 6.77 -0.30
CA ALA A 154 -0.24 6.55 -1.42
C ALA A 154 0.30 5.12 -1.43
N GLY A 155 0.39 4.56 -2.61
CA GLY A 155 1.16 3.36 -2.92
C GLY A 155 2.06 3.61 -4.14
N ASN A 156 2.28 4.90 -4.47
CA ASN A 156 3.19 5.34 -5.50
C ASN A 156 4.60 5.43 -4.90
N ASP A 157 5.35 4.37 -4.99
CA ASP A 157 6.70 4.27 -4.41
C ASP A 157 7.66 5.31 -5.00
N ASP A 158 7.40 5.77 -6.21
CA ASP A 158 8.15 6.80 -6.94
C ASP A 158 7.83 8.23 -6.51
N GLN A 159 6.77 8.46 -5.69
CA GLN A 159 6.27 9.81 -5.39
C GLN A 159 5.81 9.99 -3.93
N ILE A 160 6.16 9.08 -3.02
CA ILE A 160 5.56 9.03 -1.67
C ILE A 160 5.69 10.33 -0.90
N VAL A 161 6.86 10.96 -0.89
CA VAL A 161 7.10 12.22 -0.14
C VAL A 161 6.27 13.36 -0.71
N LEU A 162 6.25 13.50 -2.03
CA LEU A 162 5.47 14.54 -2.70
C LEU A 162 3.97 14.31 -2.54
N ASP A 163 3.51 13.06 -2.57
CA ASP A 163 2.12 12.72 -2.30
C ASP A 163 1.68 13.13 -0.90
N LEU A 164 2.49 12.88 0.13
CA LEU A 164 2.21 13.24 1.52
C LEU A 164 2.24 14.76 1.77
N LEU A 165 3.08 15.50 1.05
CA LEU A 165 3.22 16.94 1.22
C LEU A 165 2.21 17.76 0.42
N THR A 166 1.61 17.17 -0.63
CA THR A 166 0.74 17.91 -1.56
C THR A 166 -0.64 18.17 -0.98
N ALA A 167 -1.07 19.43 -0.98
CA ALA A 167 -2.46 19.82 -0.82
C ALA A 167 -3.15 19.86 -2.19
N PHE A 168 -3.93 18.84 -2.51
CA PHE A 168 -4.69 18.77 -3.75
C PHE A 168 -5.94 19.64 -3.63
N ARG A 169 -6.12 20.61 -4.53
CA ARG A 169 -7.21 21.59 -4.49
C ARG A 169 -8.07 21.54 -5.73
N PHE A 170 -9.38 21.46 -5.54
CA PHE A 170 -10.36 21.40 -6.61
C PHE A 170 -11.50 22.39 -6.37
N GLN A 171 -12.01 22.99 -7.46
CA GLN A 171 -13.23 23.80 -7.41
C GLN A 171 -14.45 22.88 -7.53
N VAL A 172 -15.26 22.80 -6.49
CA VAL A 172 -16.44 21.95 -6.42
C VAL A 172 -17.65 22.78 -5.99
N GLY A 173 -18.64 22.94 -6.87
CA GLY A 173 -19.83 23.72 -6.58
C GLY A 173 -19.56 25.16 -6.13
N GLY A 174 -18.53 25.81 -6.68
CA GLY A 174 -18.11 27.17 -6.32
C GLY A 174 -17.28 27.26 -5.03
N ARG A 175 -16.91 26.14 -4.41
CA ARG A 175 -16.06 26.10 -3.22
C ARG A 175 -14.73 25.44 -3.54
N LEU A 176 -13.66 25.91 -2.88
CA LEU A 176 -12.36 25.26 -2.92
C LEU A 176 -12.34 24.10 -1.93
N VAL A 177 -12.23 22.88 -2.43
CA VAL A 177 -12.12 21.65 -1.63
C VAL A 177 -10.66 21.18 -1.66
N GLU A 178 -10.07 21.00 -0.49
CA GLU A 178 -8.73 20.46 -0.32
C GLU A 178 -8.82 19.00 0.09
N ARG A 179 -7.95 18.15 -0.47
CA ARG A 179 -7.72 16.76 -0.08
C ARG A 179 -6.24 16.52 0.10
N ARG A 180 -5.90 15.63 1.02
CA ARG A 180 -4.53 15.19 1.26
C ARG A 180 -4.46 13.67 1.28
N ILE A 181 -3.34 13.15 0.83
CA ILE A 181 -2.95 11.78 1.09
C ILE A 181 -2.38 11.73 2.50
N VAL A 182 -2.99 10.91 3.37
CA VAL A 182 -2.72 10.93 4.81
C VAL A 182 -1.71 9.91 5.27
N GLY A 183 -1.27 9.02 4.38
CA GLY A 183 -0.31 7.98 4.72
C GLY A 183 0.11 7.16 3.52
N GLY A 184 0.94 6.17 3.75
CA GLY A 184 1.43 5.24 2.73
C GLY A 184 1.03 3.80 3.04
N LEU A 185 0.73 3.05 1.99
CA LEU A 185 0.56 1.61 2.00
C LEU A 185 1.41 1.03 0.88
N LEU A 186 2.71 0.99 1.07
CA LEU A 186 3.69 0.58 0.07
C LEU A 186 4.66 -0.45 0.64
N GLY A 187 5.25 -1.24 -0.26
CA GLY A 187 6.11 -2.35 0.12
C GLY A 187 7.41 -1.89 0.76
N GLN A 188 7.98 -0.76 0.33
CA GLN A 188 9.21 -0.22 0.92
C GLN A 188 9.04 0.08 2.42
N TRP A 189 7.85 0.44 2.88
CA TRP A 189 7.60 0.63 4.31
C TRP A 189 7.52 -0.68 5.11
N ALA A 190 7.62 -1.83 4.45
CA ALA A 190 7.86 -3.12 5.11
C ALA A 190 9.33 -3.33 5.52
N VAL A 191 10.23 -2.49 5.02
CA VAL A 191 11.63 -2.40 5.43
C VAL A 191 11.91 -0.98 5.89
N TRP A 192 12.91 -0.78 6.74
CA TRP A 192 13.25 0.52 7.33
C TRP A 192 12.03 1.23 7.94
N THR A 193 11.16 0.44 8.58
CA THR A 193 9.84 0.89 9.02
C THR A 193 9.94 2.02 10.05
N HIS A 194 10.96 2.01 10.90
CA HIS A 194 11.19 3.10 11.85
C HIS A 194 11.42 4.44 11.12
N ARG A 195 12.26 4.45 10.08
CA ARG A 195 12.50 5.64 9.26
C ARG A 195 11.26 6.07 8.46
N ALA A 196 10.46 5.11 8.01
CA ALA A 196 9.19 5.42 7.34
C ALA A 196 8.19 6.11 8.27
N VAL A 197 8.14 5.73 9.55
CA VAL A 197 7.31 6.40 10.57
C VAL A 197 7.80 7.83 10.80
N GLU A 198 9.12 8.03 11.02
CA GLU A 198 9.71 9.36 11.18
C GLU A 198 9.44 10.27 9.96
N LEU A 199 9.56 9.73 8.75
CA LEU A 199 9.24 10.44 7.51
C LEU A 199 7.77 10.88 7.47
N LEU A 200 6.85 9.99 7.83
CA LEU A 200 5.42 10.30 7.85
C LEU A 200 5.12 11.41 8.84
N GLU A 201 5.69 11.34 10.05
CA GLU A 201 5.54 12.38 11.09
C GLU A 201 6.10 13.74 10.60
N GLN A 202 7.26 13.73 9.96
CA GLN A 202 7.85 14.93 9.37
C GLN A 202 6.95 15.53 8.27
N CYS A 203 6.43 14.70 7.37
CA CYS A 203 5.52 15.15 6.32
C CYS A 203 4.23 15.74 6.92
N HIS A 204 3.64 15.08 7.94
CA HIS A 204 2.46 15.60 8.63
C HIS A 204 2.73 16.93 9.32
N ALA A 205 3.86 17.06 10.03
CA ALA A 205 4.23 18.30 10.68
C ALA A 205 4.36 19.45 9.66
N LEU A 206 5.01 19.23 8.52
CA LEU A 206 5.14 20.23 7.46
C LEU A 206 3.79 20.56 6.82
N ALA A 207 3.00 19.55 6.49
CA ALA A 207 1.69 19.70 5.83
C ALA A 207 0.71 20.52 6.69
N ASN A 208 0.76 20.39 8.01
CA ASN A 208 -0.15 21.05 8.94
C ASN A 208 0.24 22.48 9.29
N THR A 209 1.47 22.91 9.00
CA THR A 209 1.94 24.25 9.36
C THR A 209 1.56 25.35 8.37
N GLY A 210 1.18 24.99 7.14
CA GLY A 210 0.97 25.95 6.04
C GLY A 210 2.26 26.70 5.61
N ARG A 211 3.43 26.28 6.11
CA ARG A 211 4.73 26.89 5.77
C ARG A 211 5.23 26.39 4.41
N ALA A 212 6.22 27.09 3.87
CA ALA A 212 6.92 26.61 2.67
C ALA A 212 7.61 25.27 2.96
N ILE A 213 7.50 24.34 2.00
CA ILE A 213 8.15 23.05 2.09
C ILE A 213 9.65 23.26 1.86
N PRO A 214 10.54 22.80 2.76
CA PRO A 214 11.98 22.91 2.57
C PRO A 214 12.45 22.19 1.31
N ALA A 215 13.40 22.76 0.58
CA ALA A 215 13.98 22.16 -0.63
C ALA A 215 14.62 20.78 -0.37
N ASP A 216 15.10 20.55 0.84
CA ASP A 216 15.64 19.26 1.26
C ASP A 216 14.62 18.10 1.16
N MET A 217 13.32 18.38 1.28
CA MET A 217 12.28 17.37 1.08
C MET A 217 12.20 16.89 -0.37
N LEU A 218 12.55 17.73 -1.35
CA LEU A 218 12.64 17.31 -2.76
C LEU A 218 13.83 16.39 -3.00
N ARG A 219 14.97 16.68 -2.34
CA ARG A 219 16.14 15.80 -2.37
C ARG A 219 15.81 14.46 -1.73
N LEU A 220 15.24 14.46 -0.53
CA LEU A 220 14.80 13.27 0.18
C LEU A 220 13.81 12.44 -0.65
N ALA A 221 12.88 13.08 -1.36
CA ALA A 221 11.96 12.39 -2.27
C ALA A 221 12.72 11.62 -3.38
N ALA A 222 13.73 12.24 -3.99
CA ALA A 222 14.55 11.59 -5.02
C ALA A 222 15.38 10.43 -4.46
N GLU A 223 15.97 10.58 -3.28
CA GLU A 223 16.76 9.53 -2.61
C GLU A 223 15.89 8.31 -2.25
N ILE A 224 14.67 8.54 -1.75
CA ILE A 224 13.69 7.48 -1.46
C ILE A 224 13.24 6.78 -2.76
N THR A 225 13.01 7.54 -3.83
CA THR A 225 12.64 6.96 -5.14
C THR A 225 13.75 6.08 -5.68
N ASP A 226 15.02 6.50 -5.58
CA ASP A 226 16.18 5.70 -6.00
C ASP A 226 16.33 4.43 -5.14
N ALA A 227 16.15 4.54 -3.83
CA ALA A 227 16.15 3.37 -2.94
C ALA A 227 15.03 2.39 -3.29
N ASN A 228 13.82 2.89 -3.57
CA ASN A 228 12.69 2.08 -4.00
C ASN A 228 12.95 1.39 -5.34
N ALA A 229 13.59 2.08 -6.30
CA ALA A 229 13.94 1.49 -7.59
C ALA A 229 14.83 0.25 -7.43
N ALA A 230 15.81 0.29 -6.52
CA ALA A 230 16.70 -0.84 -6.22
C ALA A 230 15.96 -1.98 -5.49
N ILE A 231 15.21 -1.67 -4.44
CA ILE A 231 14.51 -2.67 -3.61
C ILE A 231 13.41 -3.37 -4.41
N PHE A 232 12.65 -2.61 -5.22
CA PHE A 232 11.54 -3.14 -6.02
C PHE A 232 11.92 -3.63 -7.41
N ASP A 233 13.19 -3.50 -7.76
CA ASP A 233 13.66 -3.98 -9.07
C ASP A 233 12.93 -3.32 -10.25
N ALA A 234 12.80 -1.99 -10.18
CA ALA A 234 12.11 -1.22 -11.22
C ALA A 234 12.73 -1.41 -12.61
N ALA A 235 14.05 -1.59 -12.69
CA ALA A 235 14.78 -1.85 -13.92
C ALA A 235 14.38 -3.15 -14.63
N ASN A 236 13.85 -4.13 -13.89
CA ASN A 236 13.38 -5.42 -14.41
C ASN A 236 11.85 -5.57 -14.30
N GLY A 237 11.11 -4.49 -14.39
CA GLY A 237 9.65 -4.50 -14.36
C GLY A 237 9.08 -5.05 -13.05
N PHE A 238 9.77 -4.84 -11.94
CA PHE A 238 9.38 -5.28 -10.59
C PHE A 238 9.44 -6.80 -10.35
N ALA A 239 10.14 -7.56 -11.20
CA ALA A 239 10.25 -9.02 -11.07
C ALA A 239 10.86 -9.45 -9.73
N GLY A 240 11.87 -8.74 -9.24
CA GLY A 240 12.54 -8.97 -7.97
C GLY A 240 11.96 -8.20 -6.77
N CYS A 241 10.76 -7.64 -6.87
CA CYS A 241 10.16 -6.78 -5.84
C CYS A 241 10.09 -7.46 -4.46
N ILE A 242 9.52 -8.66 -4.38
CA ILE A 242 9.37 -9.37 -3.11
C ILE A 242 10.71 -9.88 -2.56
N PRO A 243 11.55 -10.55 -3.36
CA PRO A 243 12.89 -10.93 -2.90
C PRO A 243 13.77 -9.75 -2.50
N GLY A 244 13.59 -8.57 -3.10
CA GLY A 244 14.30 -7.35 -2.70
C GLY A 244 13.95 -6.90 -1.29
N ILE A 245 12.67 -6.90 -0.94
CA ILE A 245 12.22 -6.67 0.44
C ILE A 245 12.80 -7.73 1.38
N HIS A 246 12.71 -9.02 1.00
CA HIS A 246 13.25 -10.11 1.80
C HIS A 246 14.77 -9.97 2.00
N GLU A 247 15.51 -9.49 0.99
CA GLU A 247 16.94 -9.29 1.10
C GLU A 247 17.31 -8.22 2.13
N VAL A 248 16.59 -7.09 2.17
CA VAL A 248 16.80 -6.07 3.21
C VAL A 248 16.51 -6.66 4.59
N LEU A 249 15.39 -7.35 4.77
CA LEU A 249 15.04 -8.00 6.05
C LEU A 249 16.03 -9.09 6.43
N ARG A 250 16.60 -9.84 5.47
CA ARG A 250 17.64 -10.83 5.71
C ARG A 250 18.95 -10.18 6.19
N ARG A 251 19.34 -9.06 5.59
CA ARG A 251 20.51 -8.28 6.03
C ARG A 251 20.35 -7.75 7.45
N GLN A 252 19.14 -7.32 7.79
CA GLN A 252 18.77 -6.96 9.14
C GLN A 252 18.63 -8.19 10.08
N GLY A 253 18.73 -9.43 9.51
CA GLY A 253 18.58 -10.71 10.18
C GLY A 253 17.18 -10.97 10.76
N LEU A 254 16.18 -10.30 10.22
CA LEU A 254 14.76 -10.55 10.51
C LEU A 254 14.22 -11.73 9.70
N LEU A 255 14.87 -12.08 8.58
CA LEU A 255 14.59 -13.27 7.78
C LEU A 255 15.85 -14.12 7.60
N ALA A 256 15.67 -15.43 7.50
CA ALA A 256 16.76 -16.37 7.25
C ALA A 256 17.18 -16.43 5.77
N GLY A 257 16.34 -15.95 4.85
CA GLY A 257 16.60 -15.98 3.40
C GLY A 257 15.60 -15.17 2.60
N THR A 258 15.73 -15.22 1.28
CA THR A 258 14.91 -14.43 0.32
C THR A 258 13.82 -15.26 -0.37
N TRP A 259 13.51 -16.43 0.18
CA TRP A 259 12.58 -17.37 -0.45
C TRP A 259 11.18 -16.78 -0.66
N CYS A 260 10.58 -17.17 -1.78
CA CYS A 260 9.18 -16.95 -2.09
C CYS A 260 8.47 -18.30 -2.25
N LEU A 261 7.14 -18.33 -2.13
CA LEU A 261 6.35 -19.54 -2.35
C LEU A 261 6.50 -20.07 -3.79
N ASP A 262 6.62 -19.16 -4.76
CA ASP A 262 7.05 -19.48 -6.11
C ASP A 262 8.58 -19.41 -6.17
N LEU A 263 9.22 -20.56 -6.41
CA LEU A 263 10.68 -20.67 -6.49
C LEU A 263 11.32 -19.91 -7.66
N HIS A 264 10.53 -19.52 -8.65
CA HIS A 264 10.99 -18.69 -9.76
C HIS A 264 11.10 -17.21 -9.40
N VAL A 265 10.38 -16.76 -8.36
CA VAL A 265 10.46 -15.39 -7.85
C VAL A 265 11.69 -15.25 -6.96
N ARG A 266 12.71 -14.59 -7.48
CA ARG A 266 14.03 -14.41 -6.86
C ARG A 266 14.61 -13.04 -7.24
N LEU A 267 15.68 -12.62 -6.58
CA LEU A 267 16.42 -11.42 -6.97
C LEU A 267 16.84 -11.49 -8.44
N SER A 268 16.66 -10.40 -9.14
CA SER A 268 17.17 -10.25 -10.51
C SER A 268 18.69 -10.12 -10.49
N PRO A 269 19.37 -10.48 -11.59
CA PRO A 269 20.83 -10.27 -11.71
C PRO A 269 21.21 -8.82 -11.43
N GLY A 270 22.16 -8.59 -10.52
CA GLY A 270 22.63 -7.26 -10.12
C GLY A 270 21.76 -6.52 -9.10
N GLN A 271 20.55 -7.00 -8.78
CA GLN A 271 19.67 -6.31 -7.83
C GLN A 271 20.28 -6.22 -6.41
N ALA A 272 20.99 -7.24 -5.95
CA ALA A 272 21.67 -7.20 -4.66
C ALA A 272 22.73 -6.09 -4.60
N ASP A 273 23.48 -5.88 -5.70
CA ASP A 273 24.49 -4.82 -5.80
C ASP A 273 23.84 -3.43 -5.81
N GLU A 274 22.67 -3.28 -6.43
CA GLU A 274 21.89 -2.05 -6.40
C GLU A 274 21.35 -1.75 -4.98
N ILE A 275 20.89 -2.76 -4.25
CA ILE A 275 20.52 -2.60 -2.83
C ILE A 275 21.74 -2.17 -2.01
N ASP A 276 22.93 -2.75 -2.25
CA ASP A 276 24.18 -2.31 -1.60
C ASP A 276 24.53 -0.86 -1.93
N ARG A 277 24.32 -0.46 -3.18
CA ARG A 277 24.57 0.92 -3.64
C ARG A 277 23.73 1.90 -2.87
N VAL A 278 22.41 1.69 -2.78
CA VAL A 278 21.48 2.63 -2.12
C VAL A 278 21.68 2.66 -0.60
N CYS A 279 21.99 1.53 0.04
CA CYS A 279 22.33 1.49 1.47
C CYS A 279 23.58 2.32 1.77
N ARG A 280 24.60 2.26 0.92
CA ARG A 280 25.81 3.08 1.06
C ARG A 280 25.58 4.55 0.74
N ALA A 281 24.76 4.84 -0.27
CA ALA A 281 24.48 6.20 -0.70
C ALA A 281 23.57 6.95 0.29
N TYR A 282 22.62 6.25 0.90
CA TYR A 282 21.58 6.83 1.74
C TYR A 282 21.49 6.16 3.13
N PRO A 283 22.56 6.19 3.93
CA PRO A 283 22.56 5.52 5.25
C PRO A 283 21.49 6.09 6.21
N HIS A 284 21.06 7.33 6.00
CA HIS A 284 20.01 7.97 6.79
C HIS A 284 18.61 7.41 6.50
N LEU A 285 18.40 6.64 5.42
CA LEU A 285 17.15 5.94 5.13
C LEU A 285 17.06 4.56 5.79
N THR A 286 18.20 3.99 6.23
CA THR A 286 18.23 2.67 6.88
C THR A 286 17.96 2.78 8.38
N ASP A 287 17.41 1.73 8.97
CA ASP A 287 17.15 1.63 10.41
C ASP A 287 17.84 0.42 11.05
N ASP A 288 18.97 0.00 10.49
CA ASP A 288 19.69 -1.20 10.90
C ASP A 288 20.12 -1.16 12.38
N ASP A 289 20.58 0.00 12.87
CA ASP A 289 20.95 0.20 14.27
C ASP A 289 19.73 0.06 15.20
N PHE A 290 18.57 0.60 14.79
CA PHE A 290 17.32 0.45 15.53
C PHE A 290 16.92 -1.03 15.62
N VAL A 291 16.91 -1.74 14.49
CA VAL A 291 16.58 -3.18 14.46
C VAL A 291 17.56 -3.99 15.30
N ALA A 292 18.86 -3.69 15.23
CA ALA A 292 19.88 -4.35 16.04
C ALA A 292 19.66 -4.14 17.55
N SER A 293 19.17 -2.97 17.96
CA SER A 293 18.89 -2.64 19.37
C SER A 293 17.71 -3.41 19.98
N LEU A 294 16.84 -4.00 19.14
CA LEU A 294 15.65 -4.76 19.55
C LEU A 294 15.91 -6.27 19.68
N ARG A 295 17.11 -6.74 19.36
CA ARG A 295 17.54 -8.15 19.40
C ARG A 295 18.32 -8.46 20.65
#